data_bca148d134d7388a0c79b0f2ca4e7e4e
#
_entry.id   bca148d134d7388a0c79b0f2ca4e7e4e
#
_cell.length_a   1.000
_cell.length_b   1.000
_cell.length_c   1.000
_cell.angle_alpha   90.00
_cell.angle_beta   90.00
_cell.angle_gamma   90.00
#
_symmetry.space_group_name_H-M   'P 1'
#
loop_
_entity.id
_entity.type
_entity.pdbx_description
1 polymer ?
#
loop_
_entity_poly.entity_id
_entity_poly.type
_entity_poly.pdbx_seq_one_letter_code
_entity_poly.pdbx_strand_id
1 'polypeptide(L)'
;LSFLQYLQTEAGASVYTQRNYQQALDEFTQWYREERKKTPDWLGLKKLDFRGYLRFLGRGNYSRSAIQLRFSALRSFYKHLMRRGKLDASPIKEIVLPKKEKRLPQFLTPEQMIALLEAPLREFEAARKHDEEPDSIDPAPYLRDAAVLEVIYSCGLRISELCGLRVMDLDVNDRLIRVYGKGKKERQLPIGEPAIKAIDRYWNALEHPPTREMPVFLANSDDLKPIYPRIVQLRMKHYLEIAGLDPKLTPHKLRHSYATHLLNAGADLRSVQELLGHENLVTTQVYTHLTTDRLKEAYNDAHPRA
;
A
#
# COMPACT_ATOMS: atom_id res chain seq x y z
N LEU A 1 -14.21 27.65 -1.07
CA LEU A 1 -13.85 26.25 -1.41
C LEU A 1 -14.63 25.31 -0.52
N SER A 2 -15.23 24.24 -1.07
CA SER A 2 -15.81 23.17 -0.28
C SER A 2 -14.70 22.41 0.48
N PHE A 3 -15.07 21.67 1.51
CA PHE A 3 -14.07 20.88 2.26
C PHE A 3 -13.30 19.87 1.36
N LEU A 4 -13.99 19.27 0.40
CA LEU A 4 -13.36 18.36 -0.54
C LEU A 4 -12.34 19.06 -1.45
N GLN A 5 -12.69 20.24 -1.95
CA GLN A 5 -11.75 21.08 -2.71
C GLN A 5 -10.53 21.45 -1.86
N TYR A 6 -10.73 21.83 -0.59
CA TYR A 6 -9.64 22.08 0.34
C TYR A 6 -8.74 20.85 0.53
N LEU A 7 -9.32 19.66 0.68
CA LEU A 7 -8.53 18.43 0.81
C LEU A 7 -7.69 18.16 -0.43
N GLN A 8 -8.21 18.46 -1.61
CA GLN A 8 -7.52 18.25 -2.88
C GLN A 8 -6.42 19.27 -3.12
N THR A 9 -6.72 20.56 -2.97
CA THR A 9 -5.83 21.65 -3.41
C THR A 9 -4.86 22.09 -2.33
N GLU A 10 -5.33 22.29 -1.09
CA GLU A 10 -4.51 22.84 -0.01
C GLU A 10 -3.89 21.74 0.88
N ALA A 11 -4.61 20.64 1.10
CA ALA A 11 -4.13 19.56 1.99
C ALA A 11 -3.38 18.45 1.23
N GLY A 12 -3.37 18.45 -0.10
CA GLY A 12 -2.70 17.44 -0.92
C GLY A 12 -3.17 16.01 -0.64
N ALA A 13 -4.44 15.87 -0.23
CA ALA A 13 -4.99 14.57 0.15
C ALA A 13 -5.21 13.68 -1.08
N SER A 14 -4.85 12.40 -0.98
CA SER A 14 -5.12 11.42 -2.04
C SER A 14 -6.62 11.26 -2.29
N VAL A 15 -7.01 10.81 -3.49
CA VAL A 15 -8.41 10.52 -3.86
C VAL A 15 -9.05 9.55 -2.85
N TYR A 16 -8.29 8.56 -2.37
CA TYR A 16 -8.76 7.63 -1.34
C TYR A 16 -9.04 8.33 0.01
N THR A 17 -8.19 9.26 0.40
CA THR A 17 -8.41 10.05 1.63
C THR A 17 -9.65 10.92 1.50
N GLN A 18 -9.82 11.59 0.35
CA GLN A 18 -11.00 12.40 0.06
C GLN A 18 -12.28 11.56 0.14
N ARG A 19 -12.30 10.40 -0.55
CA ARG A 19 -13.43 9.47 -0.52
C ARG A 19 -13.76 8.97 0.89
N ASN A 20 -12.74 8.55 1.64
CA ASN A 20 -12.93 8.04 3.01
C ASN A 20 -13.43 9.14 3.95
N TYR A 21 -12.96 10.37 3.78
CA TYR A 21 -13.41 11.49 4.60
C TYR A 21 -14.82 11.92 4.24
N GLN A 22 -15.16 11.95 2.95
CA GLN A 22 -16.53 12.19 2.51
C GLN A 22 -17.48 11.15 3.10
N GLN A 23 -17.17 9.87 2.93
CA GLN A 23 -17.98 8.79 3.50
C GLN A 23 -18.15 8.91 5.01
N ALA A 24 -17.10 9.27 5.75
CA ALA A 24 -17.19 9.45 7.20
C ALA A 24 -18.12 10.62 7.61
N LEU A 25 -18.13 11.72 6.84
CA LEU A 25 -19.04 12.85 7.07
C LEU A 25 -20.49 12.49 6.71
N ASP A 26 -20.69 11.74 5.63
CA ASP A 26 -22.01 11.28 5.20
C ASP A 26 -22.62 10.31 6.23
N GLU A 27 -21.83 9.36 6.75
CA GLU A 27 -22.23 8.44 7.80
C GLU A 27 -22.60 9.18 9.12
N PHE A 28 -21.81 10.20 9.50
CA PHE A 28 -22.17 11.06 10.65
C PHE A 28 -23.47 11.79 10.41
N THR A 29 -23.66 12.35 9.21
CA THR A 29 -24.88 13.10 8.84
C THR A 29 -26.09 12.19 8.87
N GLN A 30 -25.97 10.97 8.35
CA GLN A 30 -27.04 9.98 8.36
C GLN A 30 -27.41 9.59 9.80
N TRP A 31 -26.41 9.21 10.62
CA TRP A 31 -26.64 8.89 12.02
C TRP A 31 -27.33 10.04 12.76
N TYR A 32 -26.89 11.27 12.56
CA TYR A 32 -27.44 12.44 13.23
C TYR A 32 -28.91 12.68 12.84
N ARG A 33 -29.25 12.49 11.55
CA ARG A 33 -30.62 12.56 11.06
C ARG A 33 -31.52 11.50 11.68
N GLU A 34 -31.03 10.29 11.80
CA GLU A 34 -31.77 9.17 12.39
C GLU A 34 -32.02 9.38 13.89
N GLU A 35 -31.00 9.83 14.62
CA GLU A 35 -31.02 10.00 16.06
C GLU A 35 -31.76 11.28 16.48
N ARG A 36 -31.57 12.39 15.75
CA ARG A 36 -32.10 13.72 16.10
C ARG A 36 -33.29 14.18 15.26
N LYS A 37 -33.67 13.41 14.24
CA LYS A 37 -34.75 13.73 13.28
C LYS A 37 -34.56 15.08 12.56
N LYS A 38 -33.30 15.54 12.44
CA LYS A 38 -32.93 16.79 11.77
C LYS A 38 -31.54 16.72 11.17
N THR A 39 -31.28 17.53 10.17
CA THR A 39 -29.91 17.65 9.57
C THR A 39 -28.98 18.34 10.57
N PRO A 40 -27.71 17.90 10.68
CA PRO A 40 -26.71 18.53 11.55
C PRO A 40 -26.45 19.98 11.12
N ASP A 41 -26.61 20.92 12.05
CA ASP A 41 -25.98 22.23 11.91
C ASP A 41 -24.53 22.13 12.38
N TRP A 42 -23.61 22.03 11.41
CA TRP A 42 -22.19 21.82 11.68
C TRP A 42 -21.54 22.89 12.55
N LEU A 43 -22.07 24.11 12.55
CA LEU A 43 -21.55 25.21 13.38
C LEU A 43 -22.13 25.17 14.81
N GLY A 44 -23.34 24.63 14.97
CA GLY A 44 -24.02 24.52 16.26
C GLY A 44 -23.79 23.20 16.99
N LEU A 45 -23.08 22.21 16.40
CA LEU A 45 -22.79 20.93 17.05
C LEU A 45 -21.92 21.10 18.29
N LYS A 46 -22.28 20.35 19.35
CA LYS A 46 -21.58 20.39 20.64
C LYS A 46 -20.85 19.08 20.93
N LYS A 47 -19.93 19.09 21.88
CA LYS A 47 -19.17 17.91 22.34
C LYS A 47 -20.06 16.68 22.64
N LEU A 48 -21.28 16.91 23.15
CA LEU A 48 -22.25 15.84 23.45
C LEU A 48 -22.72 15.07 22.20
N ASP A 49 -22.84 15.74 21.06
CA ASP A 49 -23.22 15.09 19.79
C ASP A 49 -22.16 14.11 19.35
N PHE A 50 -20.88 14.49 19.42
CA PHE A 50 -19.76 13.60 19.08
C PHE A 50 -19.57 12.45 20.08
N ARG A 51 -19.87 12.67 21.35
CA ARG A 51 -19.94 11.58 22.34
C ARG A 51 -21.08 10.60 22.03
N GLY A 52 -22.23 11.11 21.58
CA GLY A 52 -23.34 10.29 21.07
C GLY A 52 -22.93 9.43 19.91
N TYR A 53 -22.29 10.02 18.90
CA TYR A 53 -21.78 9.31 17.75
C TYR A 53 -20.73 8.25 18.11
N LEU A 54 -19.80 8.57 19.01
CA LEU A 54 -18.82 7.62 19.50
C LEU A 54 -19.47 6.39 20.17
N ARG A 55 -20.52 6.61 20.99
CA ARG A 55 -21.30 5.53 21.60
C ARG A 55 -22.02 4.68 20.55
N PHE A 56 -22.63 5.32 19.55
CA PHE A 56 -23.26 4.64 18.42
C PHE A 56 -22.26 3.71 17.70
N LEU A 57 -21.08 4.22 17.34
CA LEU A 57 -20.03 3.42 16.68
C LEU A 57 -19.57 2.27 17.58
N GLY A 58 -19.46 2.49 18.88
CA GLY A 58 -19.09 1.45 19.84
C GLY A 58 -20.13 0.33 19.93
N ARG A 59 -21.42 0.67 19.95
CA ARG A 59 -22.52 -0.31 19.94
C ARG A 59 -22.63 -1.08 18.62
N GLY A 60 -22.30 -0.43 17.51
CA GLY A 60 -22.23 -1.05 16.18
C GLY A 60 -21.01 -1.92 15.93
N ASN A 61 -20.22 -2.25 16.95
CA ASN A 61 -19.02 -3.07 16.87
C ASN A 61 -17.99 -2.60 15.84
N TYR A 62 -17.92 -1.30 15.58
CA TYR A 62 -16.90 -0.74 14.71
C TYR A 62 -15.50 -0.93 15.30
N SER A 63 -14.56 -1.36 14.48
CA SER A 63 -13.17 -1.50 14.92
C SER A 63 -12.60 -0.16 15.41
N ARG A 64 -11.66 -0.20 16.37
CA ARG A 64 -11.00 1.01 16.89
C ARG A 64 -10.35 1.84 15.77
N SER A 65 -9.83 1.18 14.72
CA SER A 65 -9.27 1.85 13.55
C SER A 65 -10.33 2.56 12.71
N ALA A 66 -11.50 1.93 12.52
CA ALA A 66 -12.63 2.52 11.81
C ALA A 66 -13.18 3.75 12.55
N ILE A 67 -13.28 3.67 13.89
CA ILE A 67 -13.68 4.81 14.73
C ILE A 67 -12.67 5.95 14.59
N GLN A 68 -11.36 5.66 14.65
CA GLN A 68 -10.33 6.69 14.51
C GLN A 68 -10.34 7.36 13.14
N LEU A 69 -10.59 6.60 12.05
CA LEU A 69 -10.71 7.18 10.71
C LEU A 69 -11.85 8.20 10.63
N ARG A 70 -13.04 7.84 11.13
CA ARG A 70 -14.21 8.72 11.16
C ARG A 70 -13.96 10.00 11.94
N PHE A 71 -13.38 9.87 13.12
CA PHE A 71 -13.01 11.03 13.93
C PHE A 71 -11.86 11.85 13.35
N SER A 72 -10.95 11.27 12.59
CA SER A 72 -9.93 11.99 11.85
C SER A 72 -10.55 12.85 10.75
N ALA A 73 -11.53 12.32 10.01
CA ALA A 73 -12.28 13.08 9.01
C ALA A 73 -13.02 14.27 9.64
N LEU A 74 -13.76 14.03 10.72
CA LEU A 74 -14.46 15.08 11.47
C LEU A 74 -13.49 16.16 12.01
N ARG A 75 -12.36 15.76 12.59
CA ARG A 75 -11.32 16.71 13.06
C ARG A 75 -10.75 17.54 11.93
N SER A 76 -10.47 16.91 10.77
CA SER A 76 -9.99 17.60 9.58
C SER A 76 -11.03 18.61 9.07
N PHE A 77 -12.29 18.23 9.05
CA PHE A 77 -13.39 19.10 8.68
C PHE A 77 -13.50 20.34 9.60
N TYR A 78 -13.48 20.13 10.91
CA TYR A 78 -13.51 21.24 11.87
C TYR A 78 -12.26 22.13 11.80
N LYS A 79 -11.09 21.55 11.54
CA LYS A 79 -9.86 22.33 11.27
C LYS A 79 -10.02 23.22 10.03
N HIS A 80 -10.69 22.73 9.00
CA HIS A 80 -11.01 23.52 7.81
C HIS A 80 -12.00 24.66 8.14
N LEU A 81 -13.07 24.42 8.91
CA LEU A 81 -14.01 25.45 9.33
C LEU A 81 -13.32 26.55 10.17
N MET A 82 -12.45 26.19 11.09
CA MET A 82 -11.66 27.15 11.88
C MET A 82 -10.73 27.98 11.00
N ARG A 83 -10.02 27.37 10.04
CA ARG A 83 -9.17 28.12 9.08
C ARG A 83 -9.97 29.11 8.24
N ARG A 84 -11.24 28.84 8.01
CA ARG A 84 -12.17 29.74 7.29
C ARG A 84 -12.83 30.79 8.20
N GLY A 85 -12.43 30.88 9.45
CA GLY A 85 -13.01 31.82 10.43
C GLY A 85 -14.47 31.57 10.75
N LYS A 86 -15.00 30.37 10.47
CA LYS A 86 -16.39 30.02 10.76
C LYS A 86 -16.62 29.54 12.19
N LEU A 87 -15.55 29.18 12.89
CA LEU A 87 -15.55 28.72 14.29
C LEU A 87 -14.24 29.13 14.95
N ASP A 88 -14.32 29.57 16.20
CA ASP A 88 -13.15 29.90 17.02
C ASP A 88 -12.53 28.66 17.65
N ALA A 89 -13.33 27.66 17.96
CA ALA A 89 -12.87 26.43 18.60
C ALA A 89 -13.57 25.19 18.03
N SER A 90 -12.83 24.08 17.98
CA SER A 90 -13.36 22.80 17.51
C SER A 90 -14.11 22.08 18.62
N PRO A 91 -15.42 21.75 18.44
CA PRO A 91 -16.21 21.03 19.44
C PRO A 91 -15.78 19.58 19.66
N ILE A 92 -14.95 19.06 18.75
CA ILE A 92 -14.46 17.67 18.77
C ILE A 92 -13.04 17.54 19.36
N LYS A 93 -12.37 18.64 19.68
CA LYS A 93 -10.96 18.66 20.12
C LYS A 93 -10.70 17.73 21.33
N GLU A 94 -11.58 17.73 22.29
CA GLU A 94 -11.41 17.01 23.56
C GLU A 94 -12.05 15.61 23.59
N ILE A 95 -12.49 15.08 22.44
CA ILE A 95 -13.03 13.73 22.39
C ILE A 95 -11.89 12.73 22.47
N VAL A 96 -11.84 11.97 23.55
CA VAL A 96 -10.90 10.87 23.75
C VAL A 96 -11.43 9.64 23.04
N LEU A 97 -10.64 9.10 22.12
CA LEU A 97 -10.97 7.90 21.37
C LEU A 97 -10.35 6.66 22.01
N PRO A 98 -10.94 5.47 21.81
CA PRO A 98 -10.34 4.22 22.24
C PRO A 98 -8.93 4.06 21.67
N LYS A 99 -7.97 3.72 22.51
CA LYS A 99 -6.59 3.44 22.07
C LYS A 99 -6.59 2.19 21.20
N LYS A 100 -5.84 2.22 20.09
CA LYS A 100 -5.58 1.01 19.31
C LYS A 100 -4.85 -0.02 20.17
N GLU A 101 -5.24 -1.27 20.04
CA GLU A 101 -4.42 -2.34 20.58
C GLU A 101 -3.04 -2.31 19.89
N LYS A 102 -1.99 -2.32 20.67
CA LYS A 102 -0.65 -2.56 20.15
C LYS A 102 -0.56 -4.06 19.85
N ARG A 103 -0.87 -4.46 18.63
CA ARG A 103 -0.56 -5.79 18.15
C ARG A 103 0.93 -5.81 17.85
N LEU A 104 1.61 -6.88 18.28
CA LEU A 104 2.99 -7.12 17.86
C LEU A 104 3.03 -7.11 16.32
N PRO A 105 4.01 -6.43 15.73
CA PRO A 105 4.15 -6.41 14.28
C PRO A 105 4.34 -7.87 13.81
N GLN A 106 3.42 -8.37 13.00
CA GLN A 106 3.59 -9.65 12.34
C GLN A 106 4.43 -9.42 11.09
N PHE A 107 5.48 -10.17 10.94
CA PHE A 107 6.30 -10.25 9.73
C PHE A 107 6.52 -11.73 9.39
N LEU A 108 6.78 -12.01 8.13
CA LEU A 108 7.13 -13.35 7.65
C LEU A 108 8.60 -13.63 7.96
N THR A 109 8.94 -14.84 8.40
CA THR A 109 10.34 -15.29 8.44
C THR A 109 10.89 -15.43 7.02
N PRO A 110 12.23 -15.51 6.82
CA PRO A 110 12.79 -15.76 5.49
C PRO A 110 12.22 -17.02 4.83
N GLU A 111 12.05 -18.11 5.56
CA GLU A 111 11.51 -19.39 5.06
C GLU A 111 10.04 -19.24 4.65
N GLN A 112 9.25 -18.56 5.45
CA GLN A 112 7.84 -18.25 5.13
C GLN A 112 7.74 -17.35 3.89
N MET A 113 8.66 -16.40 3.75
CA MET A 113 8.72 -15.54 2.58
C MET A 113 9.04 -16.36 1.34
N ILE A 114 10.04 -17.22 1.35
CA ILE A 114 10.38 -18.11 0.24
C ILE A 114 9.17 -18.97 -0.13
N ALA A 115 8.52 -19.59 0.85
CA ALA A 115 7.32 -20.39 0.62
C ALA A 115 6.20 -19.62 -0.09
N LEU A 116 6.02 -18.34 0.24
CA LEU A 116 5.04 -17.46 -0.42
C LEU A 116 5.47 -17.10 -1.85
N LEU A 117 6.75 -16.75 -2.06
CA LEU A 117 7.28 -16.35 -3.37
C LEU A 117 7.21 -17.50 -4.39
N GLU A 118 7.38 -18.75 -3.93
CA GLU A 118 7.29 -19.94 -4.78
C GLU A 118 5.87 -20.45 -5.01
N ALA A 119 4.89 -20.01 -4.21
CA ALA A 119 3.53 -20.53 -4.25
C ALA A 119 2.86 -20.41 -5.63
N PRO A 120 3.03 -19.29 -6.40
CA PRO A 120 2.45 -19.20 -7.75
C PRO A 120 2.98 -20.26 -8.71
N LEU A 121 4.28 -20.52 -8.69
CA LEU A 121 4.90 -21.51 -9.57
C LEU A 121 4.52 -22.94 -9.17
N ARG A 122 4.43 -23.21 -7.86
CA ARG A 122 3.94 -24.51 -7.35
C ARG A 122 2.48 -24.77 -7.77
N GLU A 123 1.63 -23.75 -7.74
CA GLU A 123 0.25 -23.87 -8.21
C GLU A 123 0.21 -24.18 -9.71
N PHE A 124 1.01 -23.48 -10.52
CA PHE A 124 1.11 -23.72 -11.96
C PHE A 124 1.56 -25.14 -12.28
N GLU A 125 2.62 -25.62 -11.62
CA GLU A 125 3.11 -27.01 -11.79
C GLU A 125 2.08 -28.04 -11.37
N ALA A 126 1.34 -27.79 -10.27
CA ALA A 126 0.27 -28.65 -9.82
C ALA A 126 -0.90 -28.69 -10.83
N ALA A 127 -1.30 -27.55 -11.37
CA ALA A 127 -2.32 -27.46 -12.40
C ALA A 127 -1.93 -28.27 -13.64
N ARG A 128 -0.70 -28.11 -14.14
CA ARG A 128 -0.21 -28.88 -15.30
C ARG A 128 -0.18 -30.39 -15.08
N LYS A 129 0.07 -30.85 -13.87
CA LYS A 129 0.11 -32.30 -13.56
C LYS A 129 -1.27 -32.94 -13.52
N HIS A 130 -2.31 -32.15 -13.28
CA HIS A 130 -3.70 -32.63 -13.14
C HIS A 130 -4.55 -32.37 -14.38
N ASP A 131 -4.05 -31.67 -15.38
CA ASP A 131 -4.74 -31.37 -16.62
C ASP A 131 -4.46 -32.44 -17.69
N GLU A 132 -5.47 -32.78 -18.48
CA GLU A 132 -5.33 -33.72 -19.61
C GLU A 132 -4.51 -33.11 -20.75
N GLU A 133 -4.54 -31.75 -20.87
CA GLU A 133 -3.76 -30.98 -21.84
C GLU A 133 -2.84 -29.97 -21.11
N PRO A 134 -1.72 -30.38 -20.50
CA PRO A 134 -0.87 -29.53 -19.65
C PRO A 134 -0.35 -28.26 -20.34
N ASP A 135 -0.21 -28.29 -21.66
CA ASP A 135 0.29 -27.16 -22.47
C ASP A 135 -0.82 -26.16 -22.84
N SER A 136 -2.10 -26.46 -22.54
CA SER A 136 -3.22 -25.54 -22.73
C SER A 136 -3.30 -24.47 -21.62
N ILE A 137 -2.65 -24.71 -20.47
CA ILE A 137 -2.72 -23.79 -19.33
C ILE A 137 -1.83 -22.59 -19.59
N ASP A 138 -2.44 -21.40 -19.65
CA ASP A 138 -1.70 -20.13 -19.78
C ASP A 138 -0.79 -19.90 -18.55
N PRO A 139 0.55 -19.85 -18.73
CA PRO A 139 1.49 -19.60 -17.65
C PRO A 139 1.52 -18.13 -17.19
N ALA A 140 1.09 -17.18 -18.04
CA ALA A 140 1.28 -15.76 -17.82
C ALA A 140 0.69 -15.23 -16.49
N PRO A 141 -0.52 -15.64 -16.04
CA PRO A 141 -1.04 -15.20 -14.75
C PRO A 141 -0.20 -15.64 -13.56
N TYR A 142 0.33 -16.88 -13.57
CA TYR A 142 1.15 -17.43 -12.49
C TYR A 142 2.52 -16.77 -12.45
N LEU A 143 3.14 -16.60 -13.61
CA LEU A 143 4.44 -15.93 -13.76
C LEU A 143 4.36 -14.45 -13.37
N ARG A 144 3.27 -13.75 -13.76
CA ARG A 144 2.98 -12.39 -13.31
C ARG A 144 2.91 -12.32 -11.78
N ASP A 145 2.15 -13.20 -11.17
CA ASP A 145 1.91 -13.17 -9.73
C ASP A 145 3.20 -13.50 -8.95
N ALA A 146 4.03 -14.42 -9.45
CA ALA A 146 5.36 -14.68 -8.91
C ALA A 146 6.26 -13.44 -9.00
N ALA A 147 6.30 -12.78 -10.17
CA ALA A 147 7.08 -11.57 -10.37
C ALA A 147 6.58 -10.40 -9.50
N VAL A 148 5.25 -10.25 -9.33
CA VAL A 148 4.65 -9.25 -8.43
C VAL A 148 5.12 -9.45 -6.99
N LEU A 149 5.10 -10.68 -6.48
CA LEU A 149 5.53 -10.99 -5.10
C LEU A 149 7.04 -10.76 -4.94
N GLU A 150 7.86 -11.20 -5.90
CA GLU A 150 9.32 -10.98 -5.90
C GLU A 150 9.65 -9.49 -5.87
N VAL A 151 9.04 -8.68 -6.73
CA VAL A 151 9.31 -7.23 -6.80
C VAL A 151 8.87 -6.51 -5.53
N ILE A 152 7.70 -6.86 -4.95
CA ILE A 152 7.27 -6.27 -3.67
C ILE A 152 8.30 -6.56 -2.58
N TYR A 153 8.79 -7.78 -2.50
CA TYR A 153 9.75 -8.18 -1.48
C TYR A 153 11.14 -7.64 -1.77
N SER A 154 11.62 -7.73 -3.01
CA SER A 154 12.95 -7.24 -3.40
C SER A 154 13.13 -5.74 -3.16
N CYS A 155 12.13 -4.92 -3.47
CA CYS A 155 12.24 -3.46 -3.40
C CYS A 155 11.47 -2.84 -2.23
N GLY A 156 10.75 -3.62 -1.46
CA GLY A 156 9.91 -3.11 -0.38
C GLY A 156 8.83 -2.12 -0.85
N LEU A 157 8.24 -2.31 -2.04
CA LEU A 157 7.32 -1.35 -2.65
C LEU A 157 5.99 -1.25 -1.90
N ARG A 158 5.38 -0.05 -1.95
CA ARG A 158 3.94 0.07 -1.69
C ARG A 158 3.17 -0.53 -2.86
N ILE A 159 2.03 -1.17 -2.57
CA ILE A 159 1.19 -1.78 -3.62
C ILE A 159 0.81 -0.79 -4.74
N SER A 160 0.59 0.49 -4.40
CA SER A 160 0.28 1.53 -5.39
C SER A 160 1.48 1.90 -6.25
N GLU A 161 2.70 1.82 -5.71
CA GLU A 161 3.94 2.03 -6.45
C GLU A 161 4.16 0.89 -7.44
N LEU A 162 3.99 -0.37 -7.00
CA LEU A 162 4.04 -1.54 -7.87
C LEU A 162 3.06 -1.46 -9.04
N CYS A 163 1.79 -1.16 -8.75
CA CYS A 163 0.76 -1.07 -9.80
C CYS A 163 0.97 0.07 -10.79
N GLY A 164 1.78 1.06 -10.45
CA GLY A 164 2.08 2.20 -11.30
C GLY A 164 3.36 2.07 -12.11
N LEU A 165 4.13 0.96 -11.94
CA LEU A 165 5.39 0.75 -12.63
C LEU A 165 5.20 0.57 -14.15
N ARG A 166 6.08 1.23 -14.90
CA ARG A 166 6.22 1.05 -16.35
C ARG A 166 7.56 0.42 -16.68
N VAL A 167 7.66 -0.19 -17.85
CA VAL A 167 8.90 -0.81 -18.32
C VAL A 167 10.06 0.19 -18.32
N MET A 168 9.81 1.44 -18.70
CA MET A 168 10.82 2.52 -18.69
C MET A 168 11.33 2.91 -17.28
N ASP A 169 10.66 2.46 -16.23
CA ASP A 169 11.08 2.70 -14.85
C ASP A 169 12.07 1.65 -14.34
N LEU A 170 12.33 0.60 -15.13
CA LEU A 170 13.30 -0.45 -14.83
C LEU A 170 14.62 -0.17 -15.55
N ASP A 171 15.70 -0.12 -14.80
CA ASP A 171 17.06 -0.18 -15.31
C ASP A 171 17.66 -1.53 -14.94
N VAL A 172 17.57 -2.47 -15.89
CA VAL A 172 18.05 -3.85 -15.70
C VAL A 172 19.58 -3.91 -15.59
N ASN A 173 20.30 -3.04 -16.32
CA ASN A 173 21.76 -3.02 -16.33
C ASN A 173 22.31 -2.54 -14.98
N ASP A 174 21.74 -1.46 -14.46
CA ASP A 174 22.12 -0.88 -13.18
C ASP A 174 21.40 -1.52 -11.98
N ARG A 175 20.50 -2.46 -12.23
CA ARG A 175 19.63 -3.09 -11.21
C ARG A 175 18.92 -2.06 -10.35
N LEU A 176 18.29 -1.10 -10.98
CA LEU A 176 17.54 -0.04 -10.33
C LEU A 176 16.09 -0.01 -10.82
N ILE A 177 15.22 0.39 -9.93
CA ILE A 177 13.82 0.67 -10.22
C ILE A 177 13.46 2.07 -9.76
N ARG A 178 12.80 2.84 -10.62
CA ARG A 178 12.32 4.18 -10.33
C ARG A 178 10.87 4.11 -9.86
N VAL A 179 10.56 4.71 -8.74
CA VAL A 179 9.21 4.73 -8.19
C VAL A 179 8.76 6.13 -7.80
N TYR A 180 7.46 6.38 -7.95
CA TYR A 180 6.84 7.66 -7.65
C TYR A 180 6.01 7.56 -6.37
N GLY A 181 6.45 8.27 -5.34
CA GLY A 181 5.75 8.37 -4.06
C GLY A 181 4.64 9.41 -4.05
N LYS A 182 4.11 9.69 -2.86
CA LYS A 182 3.11 10.73 -2.64
C LYS A 182 3.66 12.11 -3.09
N GLY A 183 2.87 12.87 -3.83
CA GLY A 183 3.28 14.17 -4.37
C GLY A 183 4.23 14.07 -5.57
N LYS A 184 4.25 12.92 -6.27
CA LYS A 184 5.13 12.65 -7.42
C LYS A 184 6.63 12.74 -7.10
N LYS A 185 7.01 12.59 -5.84
CA LYS A 185 8.42 12.48 -5.47
C LYS A 185 8.98 11.18 -6.02
N GLU A 186 10.02 11.30 -6.82
CA GLU A 186 10.74 10.19 -7.43
C GLU A 186 11.82 9.68 -6.48
N ARG A 187 12.02 8.35 -6.45
CA ARG A 187 13.20 7.72 -5.85
C ARG A 187 13.61 6.49 -6.63
N GLN A 188 14.89 6.21 -6.64
CA GLN A 188 15.46 4.99 -7.19
C GLN A 188 15.69 3.98 -6.07
N LEU A 189 15.44 2.72 -6.34
CA LEU A 189 15.62 1.61 -5.42
C LEU A 189 16.39 0.49 -6.12
N PRO A 190 17.27 -0.24 -5.40
CA PRO A 190 17.85 -1.46 -5.93
C PRO A 190 16.78 -2.54 -6.13
N ILE A 191 16.96 -3.35 -7.16
CA ILE A 191 16.15 -4.53 -7.45
C ILE A 191 17.06 -5.74 -7.59
N GLY A 192 16.76 -6.80 -6.87
CA GLY A 192 17.53 -8.03 -6.90
C GLY A 192 17.36 -8.82 -8.21
N GLU A 193 18.38 -9.57 -8.55
CA GLU A 193 18.40 -10.41 -9.76
C GLU A 193 17.22 -11.41 -9.82
N PRO A 194 16.77 -12.05 -8.73
CA PRO A 194 15.60 -12.93 -8.75
C PRO A 194 14.32 -12.22 -9.22
N ALA A 195 14.11 -10.96 -8.82
CA ALA A 195 12.95 -10.18 -9.24
C ALA A 195 13.03 -9.81 -10.73
N ILE A 196 14.21 -9.45 -11.23
CA ILE A 196 14.44 -9.18 -12.66
C ILE A 196 14.15 -10.46 -13.48
N LYS A 197 14.70 -11.60 -13.08
CA LYS A 197 14.44 -12.88 -13.75
C LYS A 197 12.98 -13.29 -13.73
N ALA A 198 12.27 -12.99 -12.65
CA ALA A 198 10.84 -13.25 -12.56
C ALA A 198 10.03 -12.36 -13.52
N ILE A 199 10.39 -11.07 -13.66
CA ILE A 199 9.79 -10.16 -14.63
C ILE A 199 10.06 -10.67 -16.06
N ASP A 200 11.29 -11.04 -16.39
CA ASP A 200 11.66 -11.53 -17.72
C ASP A 200 10.89 -12.81 -18.09
N ARG A 201 10.76 -13.75 -17.14
CA ARG A 201 9.93 -14.96 -17.36
C ARG A 201 8.48 -14.62 -17.65
N TYR A 202 7.92 -13.65 -16.92
CA TYR A 202 6.56 -13.19 -17.14
C TYR A 202 6.40 -12.53 -18.51
N TRP A 203 7.31 -11.63 -18.91
CA TRP A 203 7.27 -10.97 -20.21
C TRP A 203 7.43 -11.92 -21.38
N ASN A 204 8.27 -12.95 -21.23
CA ASN A 204 8.44 -13.97 -22.25
C ASN A 204 7.19 -14.87 -22.44
N ALA A 205 6.27 -14.88 -21.49
CA ALA A 205 4.99 -15.57 -21.58
C ALA A 205 3.86 -14.69 -22.15
N LEU A 206 4.12 -13.42 -22.43
CA LEU A 206 3.15 -12.53 -23.08
C LEU A 206 3.23 -12.70 -24.61
N GLU A 207 2.07 -12.56 -25.27
CA GLU A 207 2.00 -12.61 -26.76
C GLU A 207 2.78 -11.47 -27.42
N HIS A 208 2.93 -10.35 -26.74
CA HIS A 208 3.59 -9.16 -27.23
C HIS A 208 4.78 -8.77 -26.38
N PRO A 209 5.93 -8.41 -26.98
CA PRO A 209 7.09 -7.94 -26.24
C PRO A 209 6.76 -6.63 -25.51
N PRO A 210 7.32 -6.41 -24.30
CA PRO A 210 7.07 -5.20 -23.53
C PRO A 210 7.64 -3.96 -24.25
N THR A 211 6.82 -2.90 -24.32
CA THR A 211 7.26 -1.58 -24.81
C THR A 211 7.53 -0.64 -23.63
N ARG A 212 8.34 0.41 -23.85
CA ARG A 212 8.76 1.34 -22.79
C ARG A 212 7.61 1.93 -21.97
N GLU A 213 6.50 2.26 -22.62
CA GLU A 213 5.33 2.89 -21.98
C GLU A 213 4.38 1.90 -21.32
N MET A 214 4.57 0.60 -21.57
CA MET A 214 3.71 -0.45 -21.08
C MET A 214 3.86 -0.59 -19.55
N PRO A 215 2.77 -0.92 -18.82
CA PRO A 215 2.87 -1.34 -17.43
C PRO A 215 3.76 -2.59 -17.29
N VAL A 216 4.57 -2.66 -16.23
CA VAL A 216 5.36 -3.87 -15.94
C VAL A 216 4.45 -5.08 -15.71
N PHE A 217 3.33 -4.86 -15.04
CA PHE A 217 2.35 -5.91 -14.71
C PHE A 217 0.98 -5.56 -15.27
N LEU A 218 0.45 -6.44 -16.11
CA LEU A 218 -0.88 -6.30 -16.70
C LEU A 218 -1.96 -6.91 -15.81
N ALA A 219 -3.17 -6.35 -15.88
CA ALA A 219 -4.33 -6.94 -15.22
C ALA A 219 -4.72 -8.29 -15.86
N ASN A 220 -4.75 -8.32 -17.20
CA ASN A 220 -4.96 -9.50 -18.03
C ASN A 220 -3.96 -9.48 -19.18
N SER A 221 -3.66 -10.64 -19.77
CA SER A 221 -2.73 -10.76 -20.90
C SER A 221 -3.21 -9.99 -22.15
N ASP A 222 -4.53 -9.95 -22.37
CA ASP A 222 -5.16 -9.35 -23.56
C ASP A 222 -5.37 -7.84 -23.46
N ASP A 223 -5.20 -7.26 -22.26
CA ASP A 223 -5.49 -5.86 -21.98
C ASP A 223 -4.24 -5.16 -21.42
N LEU A 224 -3.71 -4.18 -22.14
CA LEU A 224 -2.55 -3.38 -21.71
C LEU A 224 -2.81 -2.50 -20.46
N LYS A 225 -3.89 -2.76 -19.72
CA LYS A 225 -4.18 -2.07 -18.48
C LYS A 225 -3.29 -2.54 -17.34
N PRO A 226 -2.79 -1.62 -16.51
CA PRO A 226 -1.97 -1.99 -15.37
C PRO A 226 -2.76 -2.84 -14.38
N ILE A 227 -2.05 -3.76 -13.71
CA ILE A 227 -2.60 -4.45 -12.54
C ILE A 227 -3.03 -3.42 -11.48
N TYR A 228 -4.08 -3.72 -10.74
CA TYR A 228 -4.58 -2.82 -9.71
C TYR A 228 -4.55 -3.47 -8.31
N PRO A 229 -4.52 -2.66 -7.24
CA PRO A 229 -4.28 -3.16 -5.88
C PRO A 229 -5.19 -4.30 -5.44
N ARG A 230 -6.44 -4.34 -5.91
CA ARG A 230 -7.38 -5.39 -5.52
C ARG A 230 -7.00 -6.76 -6.06
N ILE A 231 -6.51 -6.83 -7.30
CA ILE A 231 -6.02 -8.10 -7.88
C ILE A 231 -4.84 -8.60 -7.04
N VAL A 232 -3.83 -7.75 -6.81
CA VAL A 232 -2.64 -8.13 -6.02
C VAL A 232 -3.03 -8.64 -4.64
N GLN A 233 -3.96 -7.97 -3.95
CA GLN A 233 -4.43 -8.40 -2.63
C GLN A 233 -5.14 -9.75 -2.65
N LEU A 234 -5.99 -10.00 -3.66
CA LEU A 234 -6.72 -11.27 -3.81
C LEU A 234 -5.76 -12.42 -4.12
N ARG A 235 -4.86 -12.21 -5.09
CA ARG A 235 -3.88 -13.24 -5.48
C ARG A 235 -2.91 -13.54 -4.34
N MET A 236 -2.40 -12.51 -3.66
CA MET A 236 -1.55 -12.71 -2.48
C MET A 236 -2.26 -13.50 -1.38
N LYS A 237 -3.55 -13.20 -1.09
CA LYS A 237 -4.31 -13.97 -0.11
C LYS A 237 -4.39 -15.45 -0.49
N HIS A 238 -4.68 -15.73 -1.74
CA HIS A 238 -4.74 -17.09 -2.29
C HIS A 238 -3.38 -17.81 -2.13
N TYR A 239 -2.26 -17.15 -2.47
CA TYR A 239 -0.93 -17.75 -2.31
C TYR A 239 -0.49 -17.92 -0.85
N LEU A 240 -0.96 -17.08 0.06
CA LEU A 240 -0.77 -17.29 1.49
C LEU A 240 -1.46 -18.58 1.96
N GLU A 241 -2.68 -18.86 1.47
CA GLU A 241 -3.40 -20.10 1.75
C GLU A 241 -2.66 -21.33 1.20
N ILE A 242 -2.15 -21.27 -0.04
CA ILE A 242 -1.33 -22.33 -0.66
C ILE A 242 -0.03 -22.57 0.12
N ALA A 243 0.60 -21.49 0.60
CA ALA A 243 1.82 -21.57 1.40
C ALA A 243 1.58 -22.00 2.87
N GLY A 244 0.34 -22.23 3.30
CA GLY A 244 -0.01 -22.56 4.68
C GLY A 244 0.21 -21.41 5.67
N LEU A 245 0.13 -20.15 5.18
CA LEU A 245 0.37 -18.94 5.96
C LEU A 245 -0.96 -18.22 6.29
N ASP A 246 -0.91 -17.27 7.26
CA ASP A 246 -2.11 -16.49 7.63
C ASP A 246 -2.62 -15.62 6.45
N PRO A 247 -3.81 -15.91 5.88
CA PRO A 247 -4.36 -15.16 4.77
C PRO A 247 -4.77 -13.71 5.09
N LYS A 248 -4.65 -13.30 6.36
CA LYS A 248 -4.86 -11.92 6.81
C LYS A 248 -3.64 -11.03 6.61
N LEU A 249 -2.51 -11.61 6.22
CA LEU A 249 -1.32 -10.85 5.85
C LEU A 249 -1.61 -10.01 4.60
N THR A 250 -0.99 -8.85 4.52
CA THR A 250 -1.24 -7.87 3.45
C THR A 250 0.08 -7.48 2.78
N PRO A 251 0.08 -6.90 1.57
CA PRO A 251 1.29 -6.40 0.93
C PRO A 251 2.11 -5.44 1.82
N HIS A 252 1.43 -4.70 2.72
CA HIS A 252 2.13 -3.86 3.69
C HIS A 252 2.95 -4.68 4.70
N LYS A 253 2.54 -5.92 5.00
CA LYS A 253 3.29 -6.83 5.86
C LYS A 253 4.50 -7.42 5.15
N LEU A 254 4.45 -7.68 3.84
CA LEU A 254 5.62 -8.05 3.05
C LEU A 254 6.69 -6.95 3.10
N ARG A 255 6.28 -5.70 2.88
CA ARG A 255 7.17 -4.54 3.01
C ARG A 255 7.73 -4.41 4.43
N HIS A 256 6.97 -4.74 5.45
CA HIS A 256 7.46 -4.76 6.83
C HIS A 256 8.47 -5.89 7.05
N SER A 257 8.23 -7.08 6.49
CA SER A 257 9.19 -8.19 6.50
C SER A 257 10.49 -7.81 5.81
N TYR A 258 10.44 -7.19 4.63
CA TYR A 258 11.60 -6.62 3.95
C TYR A 258 12.43 -5.73 4.88
N ALA A 259 11.80 -4.74 5.52
CA ALA A 259 12.51 -3.84 6.45
C ALA A 259 13.13 -4.59 7.63
N THR A 260 12.40 -5.55 8.20
CA THR A 260 12.86 -6.35 9.34
C THR A 260 14.03 -7.25 8.95
N HIS A 261 13.99 -7.87 7.77
CA HIS A 261 15.06 -8.73 7.28
C HIS A 261 16.35 -7.94 7.04
N LEU A 262 16.27 -6.76 6.40
CA LEU A 262 17.43 -5.88 6.22
C LEU A 262 18.04 -5.48 7.57
N LEU A 263 17.23 -5.05 8.53
CA LEU A 263 17.72 -4.66 9.86
C LEU A 263 18.36 -5.83 10.61
N ASN A 264 17.75 -7.02 10.54
CA ASN A 264 18.28 -8.23 11.17
C ASN A 264 19.60 -8.68 10.53
N ALA A 265 19.79 -8.41 9.24
CA ALA A 265 21.05 -8.68 8.51
C ALA A 265 22.10 -7.56 8.69
N GLY A 266 21.83 -6.55 9.53
CA GLY A 266 22.80 -5.53 9.91
C GLY A 266 22.74 -4.23 9.11
N ALA A 267 21.76 -4.06 8.20
CA ALA A 267 21.58 -2.77 7.54
C ALA A 267 21.26 -1.66 8.53
N ASP A 268 21.85 -0.49 8.34
CA ASP A 268 21.57 0.64 9.20
C ASP A 268 20.12 1.16 9.04
N LEU A 269 19.55 1.62 10.14
CA LEU A 269 18.15 2.07 10.18
C LEU A 269 17.87 3.20 9.20
N ARG A 270 18.82 4.10 8.96
CA ARG A 270 18.66 5.24 8.07
C ARG A 270 18.58 4.81 6.63
N SER A 271 19.47 3.91 6.18
CA SER A 271 19.42 3.31 4.84
C SER A 271 18.09 2.58 4.60
N VAL A 272 17.60 1.81 5.57
CA VAL A 272 16.30 1.14 5.47
C VAL A 272 15.15 2.14 5.38
N GLN A 273 15.19 3.25 6.14
CA GLN A 273 14.17 4.31 6.05
C GLN A 273 14.19 5.02 4.69
N GLU A 274 15.37 5.27 4.13
CA GLU A 274 15.54 5.86 2.80
C GLU A 274 15.01 4.94 1.71
N LEU A 275 15.35 3.64 1.72
CA LEU A 275 14.80 2.61 0.83
C LEU A 275 13.26 2.57 0.90
N LEU A 276 12.71 2.68 2.10
CA LEU A 276 11.27 2.70 2.28
C LEU A 276 10.59 4.04 1.90
N GLY A 277 11.33 5.13 1.75
CA GLY A 277 10.77 6.45 1.44
C GLY A 277 9.84 6.96 2.54
N HIS A 278 10.33 7.03 3.79
CA HIS A 278 9.60 7.60 4.92
C HIS A 278 9.72 9.12 4.93
N GLU A 279 8.59 9.84 4.86
CA GLU A 279 8.51 11.30 4.72
C GLU A 279 9.02 12.12 5.94
N ASN A 280 9.35 11.52 7.07
CA ASN A 280 9.64 12.23 8.32
C ASN A 280 11.12 12.59 8.56
N LEU A 281 11.98 12.42 7.59
CA LEU A 281 13.31 12.99 7.64
C LEU A 281 13.33 14.25 6.77
N VAL A 282 13.31 15.39 7.44
CA VAL A 282 13.51 16.73 6.88
C VAL A 282 14.87 16.75 6.17
N THR A 283 14.84 16.48 4.86
CA THR A 283 15.75 17.09 3.89
C THR A 283 15.38 16.57 2.50
N THR A 284 15.07 17.48 1.60
CA THR A 284 15.12 17.24 0.16
C THR A 284 16.60 17.08 -0.19
N GLN A 285 17.19 15.93 0.10
CA GLN A 285 18.49 15.60 -0.46
C GLN A 285 18.26 15.23 -1.92
N VAL A 286 18.89 15.99 -2.79
CA VAL A 286 19.10 15.62 -4.18
C VAL A 286 19.80 14.25 -4.14
N TYR A 287 19.15 13.21 -4.65
CA TYR A 287 19.77 11.89 -4.78
C TYR A 287 20.96 12.03 -5.72
N THR A 288 22.15 12.05 -5.16
CA THR A 288 23.40 11.98 -5.92
C THR A 288 23.74 10.52 -6.18
N HIS A 289 24.54 10.24 -7.21
CA HIS A 289 25.05 8.89 -7.50
C HIS A 289 25.66 8.21 -6.26
N LEU A 290 26.39 8.96 -5.44
CA LEU A 290 26.98 8.47 -4.18
C LEU A 290 25.95 7.94 -3.17
N THR A 291 24.76 8.54 -3.12
CA THR A 291 23.66 8.05 -2.26
C THR A 291 23.08 6.75 -2.78
N THR A 292 22.98 6.59 -4.10
CA THR A 292 22.45 5.38 -4.75
C THR A 292 23.39 4.19 -4.56
N ASP A 293 24.70 4.40 -4.72
CA ASP A 293 25.72 3.36 -4.52
C ASP A 293 25.74 2.85 -3.08
N ARG A 294 25.68 3.75 -2.10
CA ARG A 294 25.56 3.38 -0.70
C ARG A 294 24.27 2.56 -0.39
N LEU A 295 23.15 2.92 -1.02
CA LEU A 295 21.92 2.16 -0.85
C LEU A 295 21.98 0.78 -1.50
N LYS A 296 22.68 0.65 -2.66
CA LYS A 296 22.97 -0.63 -3.30
C LYS A 296 23.87 -1.51 -2.41
N GLU A 297 24.94 -0.97 -1.84
CA GLU A 297 25.80 -1.70 -0.91
C GLU A 297 25.00 -2.22 0.28
N ALA A 298 24.28 -1.36 0.98
CA ALA A 298 23.45 -1.76 2.12
C ALA A 298 22.39 -2.81 1.75
N TYR A 299 21.86 -2.75 0.53
CA TYR A 299 20.92 -3.73 0.00
C TYR A 299 21.61 -5.07 -0.29
N ASN A 300 22.73 -5.05 -1.02
CA ASN A 300 23.48 -6.25 -1.42
C ASN A 300 24.02 -7.01 -0.20
N ASP A 301 24.46 -6.29 0.83
CA ASP A 301 25.01 -6.90 2.05
C ASP A 301 23.94 -7.53 2.95
N ALA A 302 22.72 -7.02 2.92
CA ALA A 302 21.70 -7.35 3.90
C ALA A 302 20.45 -8.03 3.32
N HIS A 303 20.15 -7.91 2.02
CA HIS A 303 18.92 -8.45 1.49
C HIS A 303 19.06 -9.93 1.08
N PRO A 304 18.19 -10.84 1.57
CA PRO A 304 18.29 -12.28 1.27
C PRO A 304 18.12 -12.65 -0.21
N ARG A 305 17.68 -11.70 -1.03
CA ARG A 305 17.43 -11.86 -2.48
C ARG A 305 18.10 -10.72 -3.28
N ALA A 306 19.26 -10.25 -2.85
CA ALA A 306 20.06 -9.26 -3.57
C ALA A 306 20.56 -9.77 -4.92
#